data_eddcd6a455aaa1a534faff2e2c12f52d
#
_entry.id   eddcd6a455aaa1a534faff2e2c12f52d
#
_cell.length_a   1.000
_cell.length_b   1.000
_cell.length_c   1.000
_cell.angle_alpha   90.00
_cell.angle_beta   90.00
_cell.angle_gamma   90.00
#
_symmetry.space_group_name_H-M   'P 1'
#
loop_
_entity.id
_entity.type
_entity.pdbx_description
1 polymer ?
#
loop_
_entity_poly.entity_id
_entity_poly.type
_entity_poly.pdbx_seq_one_letter_code
_entity_poly.pdbx_strand_id
1 'polypeptide(L)'
;MQTELLLDIERRTDYTFKYNSHFGRHGWLRLTPAYSVKLVRELIKKDCTENSNILDPFSGTATTGLVAEELGFNATLFDINPFLIWLGNTKCKHFSAGKLLELQQEFDNCMEDITLSENFWTPPIHNIERWWHPVTLEILASIRHKLASTFNEPNGNYYHNLVWIAFSRLIIETSAAAFNHVSMSFKSNSTQYEVSQIKLLFEAIFNRIITSAKTQLTGKAKVIKGDSRDLSAHGKE
;
A
#
# COMPACT_ATOMS: atom_id res chain seq x y z
N MET A 1 -9.59 43.49 26.65
CA MET A 1 -10.41 42.30 26.82
C MET A 1 -10.46 41.61 25.47
N GLN A 2 -9.47 40.74 25.18
CA GLN A 2 -9.41 39.92 23.98
C GLN A 2 -10.31 38.71 24.17
N THR A 3 -11.38 38.67 23.40
CA THR A 3 -12.25 37.51 23.33
C THR A 3 -11.51 36.46 22.49
N GLU A 4 -10.91 35.46 23.12
CA GLU A 4 -10.46 34.24 22.45
C GLU A 4 -11.68 33.56 21.86
N LEU A 5 -11.80 33.62 20.53
CA LEU A 5 -12.64 32.72 19.77
C LEU A 5 -12.04 31.31 19.91
N LEU A 6 -12.45 30.58 20.91
CA LEU A 6 -12.28 29.12 20.97
C LEU A 6 -13.13 28.54 19.83
N LEU A 7 -12.53 28.44 18.65
CA LEU A 7 -13.07 27.56 17.61
C LEU A 7 -13.01 26.15 18.16
N ASP A 8 -14.18 25.65 18.56
CA ASP A 8 -14.39 24.24 18.93
C ASP A 8 -14.24 23.42 17.65
N ILE A 9 -12.99 23.17 17.26
CA ILE A 9 -12.64 22.36 16.10
C ILE A 9 -12.87 20.92 16.54
N GLU A 10 -14.07 20.42 16.30
CA GLU A 10 -14.41 19.02 16.45
C GLU A 10 -13.41 18.19 15.64
N ARG A 11 -12.55 17.43 16.33
CA ARG A 11 -11.55 16.59 15.68
C ARG A 11 -12.24 15.48 14.89
N ARG A 12 -12.41 15.69 13.59
CA ARG A 12 -12.95 14.72 12.66
C ARG A 12 -11.97 13.57 12.44
N THR A 13 -12.07 12.50 13.21
CA THR A 13 -11.20 11.31 13.11
C THR A 13 -11.33 10.58 11.77
N ASP A 14 -12.48 10.72 11.11
CA ASP A 14 -12.78 10.20 9.78
C ASP A 14 -12.05 10.94 8.63
N TYR A 15 -11.50 12.13 8.90
CA TYR A 15 -10.65 12.88 7.96
C TYR A 15 -9.16 12.59 8.12
N THR A 16 -8.82 11.51 8.81
CA THR A 16 -7.44 11.08 8.93
C THR A 16 -7.14 9.88 8.02
N PHE A 17 -5.87 9.72 7.65
CA PHE A 17 -5.43 8.56 6.86
C PHE A 17 -5.65 7.21 7.58
N LYS A 18 -5.83 7.20 8.91
CA LYS A 18 -6.17 6.00 9.69
C LYS A 18 -7.49 5.39 9.25
N TYR A 19 -8.42 6.24 8.80
CA TYR A 19 -9.70 5.83 8.27
C TYR A 19 -9.57 5.02 6.97
N ASN A 20 -8.52 5.24 6.18
CA ASN A 20 -8.29 4.56 4.91
C ASN A 20 -8.13 3.04 5.06
N SER A 21 -7.70 2.54 6.23
CA SER A 21 -7.50 1.11 6.49
C SER A 21 -8.77 0.27 6.32
N HIS A 22 -9.94 0.91 6.41
CA HIS A 22 -11.25 0.26 6.27
C HIS A 22 -11.81 0.30 4.84
N PHE A 23 -11.11 0.96 3.90
CA PHE A 23 -11.60 1.18 2.54
C PHE A 23 -10.81 0.39 1.50
N GLY A 24 -11.17 -0.86 1.28
CA GLY A 24 -10.71 -1.66 0.15
C GLY A 24 -9.23 -1.50 -0.19
N ARG A 25 -8.95 -1.09 -1.43
CA ARG A 25 -7.57 -0.91 -1.93
C ARG A 25 -6.81 0.23 -1.23
N HIS A 26 -7.50 1.21 -0.65
CA HIS A 26 -6.86 2.30 0.11
C HIS A 26 -6.13 1.76 1.35
N GLY A 27 -6.65 0.67 1.93
CA GLY A 27 -6.08 0.01 3.10
C GLY A 27 -4.97 -1.01 2.82
N TRP A 28 -4.55 -1.25 1.57
CA TRP A 28 -3.56 -2.28 1.24
C TRP A 28 -2.23 -2.06 1.95
N LEU A 29 -1.74 -0.83 1.96
CA LEU A 29 -0.52 -0.49 2.66
C LEU A 29 -0.68 0.87 3.34
N ARG A 30 -0.40 0.91 4.65
CA ARG A 30 -0.45 2.13 5.44
C ARG A 30 0.91 2.82 5.40
N LEU A 31 0.95 3.98 4.79
CA LEU A 31 2.09 4.88 4.80
C LEU A 31 1.65 6.24 5.34
N THR A 32 2.53 6.91 6.06
CA THR A 32 2.30 8.24 6.63
C THR A 32 3.27 9.23 5.96
N PRO A 33 2.80 10.40 5.53
CA PRO A 33 1.42 10.91 5.51
C PRO A 33 0.62 10.43 4.29
N ALA A 34 -0.70 10.38 4.41
CA ALA A 34 -1.63 10.11 3.32
C ALA A 34 -2.90 10.94 3.51
N TYR A 35 -3.55 11.31 2.42
CA TYR A 35 -4.86 11.97 2.46
C TYR A 35 -5.95 11.03 2.96
N SER A 36 -6.98 11.58 3.63
CA SER A 36 -8.17 10.82 3.95
C SER A 36 -8.99 10.55 2.69
N VAL A 37 -9.39 9.32 2.47
CA VAL A 37 -10.30 8.90 1.39
C VAL A 37 -11.59 9.72 1.42
N LYS A 38 -12.15 9.94 2.62
CA LYS A 38 -13.38 10.69 2.79
C LYS A 38 -13.24 12.13 2.34
N LEU A 39 -12.18 12.80 2.79
CA LEU A 39 -11.92 14.19 2.40
C LEU A 39 -11.76 14.33 0.88
N VAL A 40 -10.92 13.49 0.26
CA VAL A 40 -10.68 13.53 -1.19
C VAL A 40 -11.98 13.27 -1.96
N ARG A 41 -12.80 12.30 -1.51
CA ARG A 41 -14.09 11.99 -2.14
C ARG A 41 -15.07 13.15 -2.07
N GLU A 42 -15.15 13.84 -0.95
CA GLU A 42 -16.01 15.01 -0.78
C GLU A 42 -15.56 16.17 -1.67
N LEU A 43 -14.25 16.44 -1.74
CA LEU A 43 -13.69 17.49 -2.62
C LEU A 43 -13.95 17.19 -4.10
N ILE A 44 -13.67 15.98 -4.58
CA ILE A 44 -13.91 15.60 -5.98
C ILE A 44 -15.40 15.74 -6.32
N LYS A 45 -16.30 15.26 -5.46
CA LYS A 45 -17.75 15.37 -5.71
C LYS A 45 -18.25 16.82 -5.71
N LYS A 46 -17.61 17.69 -4.93
CA LYS A 46 -18.00 19.11 -4.83
C LYS A 46 -17.50 19.94 -6.01
N ASP A 47 -16.22 19.72 -6.40
CA ASP A 47 -15.51 20.68 -7.25
C ASP A 47 -15.31 20.16 -8.69
N CYS A 48 -15.56 18.86 -8.96
CA CYS A 48 -15.38 18.26 -10.30
C CYS A 48 -16.74 18.07 -11.01
N THR A 49 -16.72 18.29 -12.32
CA THR A 49 -17.83 17.98 -13.25
C THR A 49 -17.50 16.72 -14.07
N GLU A 50 -18.47 16.16 -14.80
CA GLU A 50 -18.35 14.88 -15.53
C GLU A 50 -17.13 14.77 -16.45
N ASN A 51 -16.63 15.89 -16.99
CA ASN A 51 -15.47 15.92 -17.90
C ASN A 51 -14.17 16.36 -17.24
N SER A 52 -14.12 16.46 -15.91
CA SER A 52 -12.93 16.88 -15.19
C SER A 52 -11.84 15.83 -15.27
N ASN A 53 -10.60 16.26 -15.57
CA ASN A 53 -9.39 15.47 -15.38
C ASN A 53 -8.69 15.92 -14.11
N ILE A 54 -8.37 14.99 -13.23
CA ILE A 54 -7.80 15.29 -11.91
C ILE A 54 -6.29 15.19 -11.99
N LEU A 55 -5.62 16.21 -11.49
CA LEU A 55 -4.16 16.25 -11.34
C LEU A 55 -3.77 16.24 -9.87
N ASP A 56 -2.91 15.30 -9.49
CA ASP A 56 -2.28 15.26 -8.17
C ASP A 56 -0.76 15.24 -8.31
N PRO A 57 -0.07 16.37 -8.05
CA PRO A 57 1.38 16.46 -8.17
C PRO A 57 2.14 15.80 -7.02
N PHE A 58 1.44 15.25 -6.01
CA PHE A 58 2.01 14.61 -4.82
C PHE A 58 1.27 13.30 -4.50
N SER A 59 1.32 12.37 -5.43
CA SER A 59 0.54 11.13 -5.42
C SER A 59 0.56 10.36 -4.09
N GLY A 60 1.72 10.27 -3.45
CA GLY A 60 1.89 9.46 -2.25
C GLY A 60 1.35 8.05 -2.46
N THR A 61 0.39 7.63 -1.65
CA THR A 61 -0.25 6.31 -1.75
C THR A 61 -1.36 6.22 -2.80
N ALA A 62 -1.44 7.18 -3.73
CA ALA A 62 -2.43 7.28 -4.80
C ALA A 62 -3.89 7.37 -4.32
N THR A 63 -4.14 8.00 -3.17
CA THR A 63 -5.50 8.14 -2.63
C THR A 63 -6.39 8.93 -3.59
N THR A 64 -5.89 10.04 -4.13
CA THR A 64 -6.63 10.89 -5.10
C THR A 64 -6.99 10.11 -6.36
N GLY A 65 -6.02 9.39 -6.94
CA GLY A 65 -6.24 8.62 -8.18
C GLY A 65 -7.26 7.50 -7.98
N LEU A 66 -7.15 6.75 -6.91
CA LEU A 66 -8.08 5.65 -6.64
C LEU A 66 -9.50 6.15 -6.37
N VAL A 67 -9.66 7.26 -5.61
CA VAL A 67 -10.97 7.89 -5.39
C VAL A 67 -11.53 8.42 -6.71
N ALA A 68 -10.70 9.01 -7.57
CA ALA A 68 -11.11 9.46 -8.89
C ALA A 68 -11.69 8.32 -9.73
N GLU A 69 -10.97 7.19 -9.82
CA GLU A 69 -11.43 6.00 -10.56
C GLU A 69 -12.72 5.41 -9.99
N GLU A 70 -12.87 5.38 -8.65
CA GLU A 70 -14.10 4.92 -8.00
C GLU A 70 -15.32 5.81 -8.31
N LEU A 71 -15.07 7.07 -8.63
CA LEU A 71 -16.09 8.05 -9.01
C LEU A 71 -16.26 8.22 -10.53
N GLY A 72 -15.50 7.48 -11.35
CA GLY A 72 -15.59 7.52 -12.81
C GLY A 72 -14.75 8.60 -13.49
N PHE A 73 -13.87 9.28 -12.75
CA PHE A 73 -12.99 10.32 -13.29
C PHE A 73 -11.65 9.76 -13.77
N ASN A 74 -11.02 10.51 -14.68
CA ASN A 74 -9.63 10.29 -15.04
C ASN A 74 -8.71 11.09 -14.11
N ALA A 75 -7.54 10.50 -13.77
CA ALA A 75 -6.55 11.17 -12.95
C ALA A 75 -5.12 10.93 -13.43
N THR A 76 -4.29 11.96 -13.36
CA THR A 76 -2.85 11.85 -13.56
C THR A 76 -2.16 12.28 -12.28
N LEU A 77 -1.29 11.42 -11.75
CA LEU A 77 -0.62 11.64 -10.48
C LEU A 77 0.89 11.58 -10.69
N PHE A 78 1.64 12.35 -9.90
CA PHE A 78 3.09 12.38 -9.96
C PHE A 78 3.70 12.03 -8.60
N ASP A 79 4.79 11.29 -8.66
CA ASP A 79 5.65 11.04 -7.50
C ASP A 79 7.10 10.86 -7.95
N ILE A 80 8.06 11.15 -7.08
CA ILE A 80 9.48 10.90 -7.31
C ILE A 80 9.91 9.52 -6.77
N ASN A 81 9.15 8.97 -5.82
CA ASN A 81 9.48 7.71 -5.15
C ASN A 81 9.04 6.51 -6.00
N PRO A 82 9.96 5.68 -6.49
CA PRO A 82 9.62 4.55 -7.35
C PRO A 82 8.71 3.52 -6.67
N PHE A 83 8.81 3.37 -5.35
CA PHE A 83 7.93 2.49 -4.60
C PHE A 83 6.47 2.98 -4.59
N LEU A 84 6.27 4.31 -4.42
CA LEU A 84 4.93 4.90 -4.44
C LEU A 84 4.31 4.87 -5.83
N ILE A 85 5.12 5.06 -6.88
CA ILE A 85 4.68 4.92 -8.28
C ILE A 85 4.23 3.48 -8.56
N TRP A 86 5.02 2.49 -8.16
CA TRP A 86 4.69 1.08 -8.29
C TRP A 86 3.40 0.70 -7.53
N LEU A 87 3.31 1.13 -6.26
CA LEU A 87 2.14 0.90 -5.42
C LEU A 87 0.89 1.55 -6.00
N GLY A 88 0.97 2.82 -6.40
CA GLY A 88 -0.13 3.59 -6.93
C GLY A 88 -0.67 3.01 -8.23
N ASN A 89 0.20 2.69 -9.18
CA ASN A 89 -0.19 2.06 -10.44
C ASN A 89 -0.81 0.67 -10.22
N THR A 90 -0.35 -0.08 -9.22
CA THR A 90 -0.98 -1.37 -8.88
C THR A 90 -2.35 -1.17 -8.25
N LYS A 91 -2.53 -0.19 -7.35
CA LYS A 91 -3.82 0.11 -6.74
C LYS A 91 -4.88 0.56 -7.76
N CYS A 92 -4.46 1.33 -8.75
CA CYS A 92 -5.32 1.85 -9.81
C CYS A 92 -5.53 0.87 -10.98
N LYS A 93 -5.02 -0.35 -10.92
CA LYS A 93 -5.18 -1.35 -11.97
C LYS A 93 -6.55 -2.02 -11.91
N HIS A 94 -7.16 -2.21 -13.09
CA HIS A 94 -8.36 -3.03 -13.23
C HIS A 94 -7.97 -4.52 -13.26
N PHE A 95 -8.57 -5.31 -12.40
CA PHE A 95 -8.28 -6.74 -12.27
C PHE A 95 -9.48 -7.58 -12.71
N SER A 96 -9.24 -8.65 -13.48
CA SER A 96 -10.27 -9.62 -13.83
C SER A 96 -10.42 -10.70 -12.76
N ALA A 97 -11.64 -11.13 -12.50
CA ALA A 97 -11.92 -12.13 -11.48
C ALA A 97 -11.24 -13.49 -11.76
N GLY A 98 -11.20 -13.92 -13.03
CA GLY A 98 -10.55 -15.17 -13.41
C GLY A 98 -9.06 -15.19 -13.09
N LYS A 99 -8.33 -14.13 -13.49
CA LYS A 99 -6.89 -14.00 -13.18
C LYS A 99 -6.60 -13.82 -11.69
N LEU A 100 -7.51 -13.23 -10.93
CA LEU A 100 -7.37 -13.17 -9.48
C LEU A 100 -7.55 -14.55 -8.83
N LEU A 101 -8.39 -15.40 -9.40
CA LEU A 101 -8.53 -16.80 -8.94
C LEU A 101 -7.29 -17.63 -9.28
N GLU A 102 -6.74 -17.47 -10.49
CA GLU A 102 -5.47 -18.11 -10.88
C GLU A 102 -4.34 -17.69 -9.92
N LEU A 103 -4.21 -16.39 -9.66
CA LEU A 103 -3.21 -15.88 -8.72
C LEU A 103 -3.39 -16.44 -7.29
N GLN A 104 -4.65 -16.61 -6.84
CA GLN A 104 -4.91 -17.23 -5.53
C GLN A 104 -4.36 -18.65 -5.47
N GLN A 105 -4.61 -19.47 -6.50
CA GLN A 105 -4.11 -20.84 -6.58
C GLN A 105 -2.57 -20.89 -6.62
N GLU A 106 -1.95 -20.01 -7.42
CA GLU A 106 -0.50 -19.89 -7.47
C GLU A 106 0.10 -19.49 -6.11
N PHE A 107 -0.55 -18.58 -5.39
CA PHE A 107 -0.13 -18.18 -4.06
C PHE A 107 -0.26 -19.31 -3.06
N ASP A 108 -1.38 -20.03 -3.04
CA ASP A 108 -1.62 -21.13 -2.13
C ASP A 108 -0.55 -22.25 -2.34
N ASN A 109 -0.29 -22.63 -3.59
CA ASN A 109 0.77 -23.60 -3.93
C ASN A 109 2.16 -23.08 -3.52
N CYS A 110 2.43 -21.78 -3.71
CA CYS A 110 3.70 -21.18 -3.30
C CYS A 110 3.91 -21.28 -1.78
N MET A 111 2.85 -21.16 -0.99
CA MET A 111 2.92 -21.17 0.47
C MET A 111 2.99 -22.58 1.08
N GLU A 112 2.72 -23.65 0.33
CA GLU A 112 2.84 -25.04 0.83
C GLU A 112 4.29 -25.39 1.16
N ASP A 113 5.24 -25.10 0.28
CA ASP A 113 6.65 -25.51 0.34
C ASP A 113 7.60 -24.33 0.62
N ILE A 114 7.65 -23.88 1.87
CA ILE A 114 8.65 -22.91 2.30
C ILE A 114 9.80 -23.62 2.98
N THR A 115 10.96 -23.57 2.36
CA THR A 115 12.21 -24.05 2.96
C THR A 115 12.87 -22.94 3.73
N LEU A 116 13.10 -23.13 5.02
CA LEU A 116 13.83 -22.20 5.86
C LEU A 116 15.33 -22.29 5.59
N SER A 117 16.01 -21.14 5.55
CA SER A 117 17.46 -21.09 5.44
C SER A 117 18.01 -19.73 5.93
N GLU A 118 19.03 -19.80 6.76
CA GLU A 118 19.77 -18.62 7.23
C GLU A 118 20.58 -17.95 6.11
N ASN A 119 20.80 -18.65 4.99
CA ASN A 119 21.60 -18.16 3.87
C ASN A 119 20.81 -17.30 2.87
N PHE A 120 19.50 -17.12 3.07
CA PHE A 120 18.73 -16.26 2.18
C PHE A 120 19.01 -14.76 2.43
N TRP A 121 18.92 -14.01 1.36
CA TRP A 121 19.19 -12.58 1.39
C TRP A 121 18.29 -11.84 2.38
N THR A 122 18.91 -11.00 3.19
CA THR A 122 18.25 -10.02 4.05
C THR A 122 18.73 -8.62 3.70
N PRO A 123 17.88 -7.57 3.85
CA PRO A 123 18.27 -6.21 3.52
C PRO A 123 19.37 -5.70 4.49
N PRO A 124 20.37 -4.94 4.01
CA PRO A 124 21.46 -4.41 4.82
C PRO A 124 20.99 -3.20 5.66
N ILE A 125 20.03 -3.44 6.54
CA ILE A 125 19.50 -2.42 7.45
C ILE A 125 20.35 -2.41 8.73
N HIS A 126 20.80 -1.23 9.15
CA HIS A 126 21.53 -1.06 10.40
C HIS A 126 20.67 -1.51 11.59
N ASN A 127 21.25 -2.34 12.44
CA ASN A 127 20.55 -2.92 13.60
C ASN A 127 19.21 -3.58 13.23
N ILE A 128 19.21 -4.44 12.22
CA ILE A 128 18.01 -5.11 11.71
C ILE A 128 17.29 -5.93 12.79
N GLU A 129 18.01 -6.41 13.79
CA GLU A 129 17.51 -7.14 14.98
C GLU A 129 16.56 -6.30 15.85
N ARG A 130 16.63 -4.98 15.75
CA ARG A 130 15.66 -4.10 16.40
C ARG A 130 14.30 -4.10 15.70
N TRP A 131 14.28 -4.47 14.41
CA TRP A 131 13.06 -4.51 13.61
C TRP A 131 12.38 -5.86 13.71
N TRP A 132 13.14 -6.94 13.63
CA TRP A 132 12.61 -8.30 13.65
C TRP A 132 13.49 -9.19 14.52
N HIS A 133 12.83 -10.08 15.28
CA HIS A 133 13.53 -11.17 15.95
C HIS A 133 14.27 -12.04 14.90
N PRO A 134 15.49 -12.54 15.18
CA PRO A 134 16.28 -13.32 14.20
C PRO A 134 15.50 -14.46 13.52
N VAL A 135 14.77 -15.25 14.30
CA VAL A 135 13.91 -16.34 13.79
C VAL A 135 12.83 -15.80 12.83
N THR A 136 12.18 -14.69 13.19
CA THR A 136 11.17 -14.06 12.34
C THR A 136 11.78 -13.53 11.05
N LEU A 137 12.97 -12.94 11.11
CA LEU A 137 13.70 -12.44 9.95
C LEU A 137 14.07 -13.57 8.99
N GLU A 138 14.53 -14.71 9.50
CA GLU A 138 14.83 -15.91 8.71
C GLU A 138 13.59 -16.40 7.96
N ILE A 139 12.43 -16.48 8.63
CA ILE A 139 11.17 -16.88 8.01
C ILE A 139 10.78 -15.88 6.90
N LEU A 140 10.87 -14.57 7.15
CA LEU A 140 10.58 -13.54 6.16
C LEU A 140 11.52 -13.60 4.95
N ALA A 141 12.81 -13.83 5.18
CA ALA A 141 13.81 -13.99 4.12
C ALA A 141 13.51 -15.24 3.25
N SER A 142 13.12 -16.34 3.89
CA SER A 142 12.72 -17.57 3.21
C SER A 142 11.46 -17.41 2.36
N ILE A 143 10.45 -16.73 2.89
CA ILE A 143 9.24 -16.36 2.14
C ILE A 143 9.62 -15.46 0.96
N ARG A 144 10.41 -14.41 1.18
CA ARG A 144 10.86 -13.52 0.09
C ARG A 144 11.55 -14.28 -1.03
N HIS A 145 12.45 -15.21 -0.68
CA HIS A 145 13.15 -16.06 -1.67
C HIS A 145 12.16 -16.89 -2.49
N LYS A 146 11.19 -17.53 -1.84
CA LYS A 146 10.15 -18.33 -2.50
C LYS A 146 9.28 -17.46 -3.40
N LEU A 147 8.87 -16.28 -2.95
CA LEU A 147 8.09 -15.32 -3.76
C LEU A 147 8.86 -14.87 -4.99
N ALA A 148 10.15 -14.54 -4.86
CA ALA A 148 10.97 -14.10 -5.99
C ALA A 148 11.14 -15.20 -7.05
N SER A 149 11.25 -16.47 -6.63
CA SER A 149 11.35 -17.61 -7.56
C SER A 149 10.02 -17.92 -8.26
N THR A 150 8.88 -17.64 -7.61
CA THR A 150 7.54 -17.96 -8.15
C THR A 150 6.96 -16.79 -8.95
N PHE A 151 7.01 -15.58 -8.40
CA PHE A 151 6.35 -14.38 -8.94
C PHE A 151 7.31 -13.36 -9.56
N ASN A 152 8.61 -13.66 -9.60
CA ASN A 152 9.69 -12.72 -9.91
C ASN A 152 9.73 -11.52 -8.94
N GLU A 153 10.72 -10.63 -9.11
CA GLU A 153 10.76 -9.38 -8.36
C GLU A 153 9.61 -8.44 -8.79
N PRO A 154 9.21 -7.48 -7.94
CA PRO A 154 8.18 -6.50 -8.26
C PRO A 154 8.46 -5.80 -9.60
N ASN A 155 7.52 -5.90 -10.53
CA ASN A 155 7.70 -5.44 -11.91
C ASN A 155 6.38 -4.98 -12.56
N GLY A 156 6.28 -5.08 -13.89
CA GLY A 156 5.09 -4.73 -14.69
C GLY A 156 3.93 -5.71 -14.60
N ASN A 157 4.08 -6.89 -13.98
CA ASN A 157 2.96 -7.80 -13.76
C ASN A 157 2.15 -7.36 -12.53
N TYR A 158 1.06 -6.65 -12.77
CA TYR A 158 0.21 -6.11 -11.70
C TYR A 158 -0.44 -7.18 -10.82
N TYR A 159 -0.68 -8.39 -11.32
CA TYR A 159 -1.23 -9.49 -10.51
C TYR A 159 -0.17 -9.97 -9.50
N HIS A 160 1.05 -10.23 -9.94
CA HIS A 160 2.15 -10.58 -9.05
C HIS A 160 2.47 -9.48 -8.03
N ASN A 161 2.30 -8.21 -8.42
CA ASN A 161 2.48 -7.08 -7.51
C ASN A 161 1.51 -7.12 -6.31
N LEU A 162 0.33 -7.74 -6.43
CA LEU A 162 -0.57 -7.91 -5.27
C LEU A 162 0.06 -8.77 -4.18
N VAL A 163 0.79 -9.82 -4.56
CA VAL A 163 1.53 -10.68 -3.62
C VAL A 163 2.63 -9.87 -2.93
N TRP A 164 3.37 -9.05 -3.67
CA TRP A 164 4.43 -8.20 -3.12
C TRP A 164 3.89 -7.08 -2.21
N ILE A 165 2.72 -6.53 -2.49
CA ILE A 165 2.04 -5.60 -1.60
C ILE A 165 1.63 -6.31 -0.31
N ALA A 166 1.11 -7.54 -0.40
CA ALA A 166 0.79 -8.35 0.77
C ALA A 166 2.04 -8.66 1.60
N PHE A 167 3.14 -9.02 0.97
CA PHE A 167 4.42 -9.25 1.63
C PHE A 167 4.99 -7.97 2.27
N SER A 168 4.90 -6.82 1.60
CA SER A 168 5.30 -5.54 2.18
C SER A 168 4.50 -5.23 3.45
N ARG A 169 3.21 -5.54 3.45
CA ARG A 169 2.37 -5.39 4.64
C ARG A 169 2.75 -6.39 5.75
N LEU A 170 3.04 -7.63 5.41
CA LEU A 170 3.52 -8.65 6.36
C LEU A 170 4.79 -8.20 7.08
N ILE A 171 5.77 -7.68 6.33
CA ILE A 171 7.02 -7.12 6.88
C ILE A 171 6.72 -6.04 7.91
N ILE A 172 5.78 -5.13 7.61
CA ILE A 172 5.40 -4.05 8.52
C ILE A 172 4.69 -4.60 9.77
N GLU A 173 3.73 -5.51 9.61
CA GLU A 173 2.93 -6.04 10.72
C GLU A 173 3.74 -6.91 11.68
N THR A 174 4.76 -7.61 11.18
CA THR A 174 5.66 -8.43 12.00
C THR A 174 6.80 -7.65 12.65
N SER A 175 6.99 -6.38 12.26
CA SER A 175 8.07 -5.56 12.79
C SER A 175 7.80 -5.06 14.21
N ALA A 176 8.88 -4.77 14.93
CA ALA A 176 8.84 -4.10 16.21
C ALA A 176 8.66 -2.57 16.12
N ALA A 177 8.55 -2.02 14.91
CA ALA A 177 8.34 -0.59 14.72
C ALA A 177 7.01 -0.13 15.34
N ALA A 178 7.06 0.96 16.09
CA ALA A 178 5.88 1.57 16.72
C ALA A 178 5.38 2.72 15.83
N PHE A 179 4.36 2.44 15.02
CA PHE A 179 3.81 3.39 14.03
C PHE A 179 2.91 4.49 14.62
N ASN A 180 2.79 4.58 15.95
CA ASN A 180 1.88 5.53 16.61
C ASN A 180 2.59 6.80 17.12
N HIS A 181 3.88 6.95 16.84
CA HIS A 181 4.69 8.09 17.29
C HIS A 181 5.09 8.98 16.11
N VAL A 182 5.34 10.24 16.41
CA VAL A 182 5.81 11.25 15.43
C VAL A 182 7.24 10.93 14.95
N SER A 183 8.04 10.29 15.82
CA SER A 183 9.38 9.80 15.50
C SER A 183 9.38 8.27 15.41
N MET A 184 10.34 7.72 14.67
CA MET A 184 10.55 6.28 14.60
C MET A 184 10.90 5.77 16.02
N SER A 185 10.05 4.92 16.55
CA SER A 185 10.24 4.25 17.83
C SER A 185 9.99 2.75 17.68
N PHE A 186 10.48 1.97 18.61
CA PHE A 186 10.35 0.53 18.63
C PHE A 186 9.63 0.09 19.90
N LYS A 187 8.91 -1.02 19.80
CA LYS A 187 8.46 -1.76 20.98
C LYS A 187 9.68 -2.22 21.77
N SER A 188 9.51 -2.50 23.06
CA SER A 188 10.61 -2.93 23.93
C SER A 188 11.35 -4.17 23.43
N ASN A 189 10.61 -5.11 22.83
CA ASN A 189 11.17 -6.33 22.25
C ASN A 189 10.55 -6.62 20.89
N SER A 190 11.33 -7.18 19.97
CA SER A 190 10.83 -7.79 18.73
C SER A 190 10.16 -9.11 19.06
N THR A 191 9.01 -9.37 18.41
CA THR A 191 8.26 -10.62 18.62
C THR A 191 8.89 -11.74 17.79
N GLN A 192 9.12 -12.89 18.44
CA GLN A 192 9.40 -14.13 17.75
C GLN A 192 8.08 -14.73 17.27
N TYR A 193 7.99 -14.99 15.99
CA TYR A 193 6.86 -15.70 15.37
C TYR A 193 7.27 -17.10 14.94
N GLU A 194 6.32 -18.04 15.02
CA GLU A 194 6.44 -19.35 14.40
C GLU A 194 6.07 -19.30 12.91
N VAL A 195 6.60 -20.24 12.12
CA VAL A 195 6.32 -20.35 10.68
C VAL A 195 4.82 -20.34 10.40
N SER A 196 4.06 -21.15 11.13
CA SER A 196 2.61 -21.27 10.98
C SER A 196 1.87 -19.95 11.23
N GLN A 197 2.30 -19.18 12.22
CA GLN A 197 1.72 -17.87 12.54
C GLN A 197 1.96 -16.87 11.41
N ILE A 198 3.18 -16.84 10.85
CA ILE A 198 3.51 -15.96 9.73
C ILE A 198 2.75 -16.36 8.48
N LYS A 199 2.65 -17.67 8.17
CA LYS A 199 1.85 -18.17 7.04
C LYS A 199 0.40 -17.74 7.15
N LEU A 200 -0.26 -18.01 8.28
CA LEU A 200 -1.65 -17.59 8.52
C LEU A 200 -1.85 -16.08 8.42
N LEU A 201 -0.93 -15.29 8.95
CA LEU A 201 -0.99 -13.83 8.84
C LEU A 201 -0.85 -13.37 7.39
N PHE A 202 0.08 -13.96 6.64
CA PHE A 202 0.31 -13.63 5.24
C PHE A 202 -0.89 -13.99 4.36
N GLU A 203 -1.46 -15.18 4.54
CA GLU A 203 -2.69 -15.62 3.87
C GLU A 203 -3.86 -14.66 4.16
N ALA A 204 -4.05 -14.28 5.42
CA ALA A 204 -5.11 -13.33 5.80
C ALA A 204 -4.92 -11.95 5.14
N ILE A 205 -3.69 -11.46 5.08
CA ILE A 205 -3.36 -10.19 4.39
C ILE A 205 -3.62 -10.32 2.89
N PHE A 206 -3.14 -11.38 2.25
CA PHE A 206 -3.31 -11.60 0.82
C PHE A 206 -4.77 -11.74 0.44
N ASN A 207 -5.55 -12.54 1.17
CA ASN A 207 -6.99 -12.71 0.95
C ASN A 207 -7.76 -11.38 1.03
N ARG A 208 -7.40 -10.49 1.95
CA ARG A 208 -7.97 -9.15 2.03
C ARG A 208 -7.65 -8.32 0.80
N ILE A 209 -6.42 -8.39 0.30
CA ILE A 209 -5.97 -7.68 -0.91
C ILE A 209 -6.72 -8.22 -2.13
N ILE A 210 -6.78 -9.53 -2.34
CA ILE A 210 -7.49 -10.17 -3.45
C ILE A 210 -8.99 -9.82 -3.42
N THR A 211 -9.63 -9.88 -2.26
CA THR A 211 -11.05 -9.54 -2.11
C THR A 211 -11.32 -8.11 -2.54
N SER A 212 -10.51 -7.16 -2.08
CA SER A 212 -10.67 -5.75 -2.45
C SER A 212 -10.23 -5.44 -3.89
N ALA A 213 -9.31 -6.22 -4.47
CA ALA A 213 -8.92 -6.10 -5.87
C ALA A 213 -10.07 -6.41 -6.86
N LYS A 214 -11.06 -7.21 -6.44
CA LYS A 214 -12.27 -7.53 -7.23
C LYS A 214 -13.19 -6.32 -7.43
N THR A 215 -13.05 -5.25 -6.64
CA THR A 215 -13.87 -4.04 -6.79
C THR A 215 -13.61 -3.42 -8.16
N GLN A 216 -14.69 -3.22 -8.91
CA GLN A 216 -14.62 -2.59 -10.22
C GLN A 216 -14.36 -1.09 -10.06
N LEU A 217 -13.47 -0.58 -10.88
CA LEU A 217 -13.19 0.84 -11.04
C LEU A 217 -13.80 1.29 -12.36
N THR A 218 -14.30 2.52 -12.42
CA THR A 218 -15.00 3.05 -13.60
C THR A 218 -14.19 4.13 -14.35
N GLY A 219 -13.32 4.83 -13.62
CA GLY A 219 -12.37 5.80 -14.19
C GLY A 219 -11.03 5.17 -14.57
N LYS A 220 -10.06 6.04 -14.84
CA LYS A 220 -8.67 5.64 -15.15
C LYS A 220 -7.70 6.56 -14.44
N ALA A 221 -6.75 6.00 -13.68
CA ALA A 221 -5.68 6.78 -13.09
C ALA A 221 -4.31 6.18 -13.41
N LYS A 222 -3.32 7.04 -13.51
CA LYS A 222 -1.92 6.66 -13.70
C LYS A 222 -1.02 7.46 -12.79
N VAL A 223 -0.02 6.82 -12.22
CA VAL A 223 1.05 7.47 -11.46
C VAL A 223 2.31 7.50 -12.33
N ILE A 224 2.84 8.69 -12.55
CA ILE A 224 3.99 8.94 -13.43
C ILE A 224 5.17 9.39 -12.56
N LYS A 225 6.37 8.96 -12.92
CA LYS A 225 7.58 9.50 -12.31
C LYS A 225 7.76 10.96 -12.75
N GLY A 226 7.74 11.87 -11.80
CA GLY A 226 7.92 13.29 -12.08
C GLY A 226 8.18 14.10 -10.82
N ASP A 227 8.87 15.20 -11.00
CA ASP A 227 9.08 16.22 -9.97
C ASP A 227 7.97 17.27 -10.08
N SER A 228 7.22 17.47 -9.01
CA SER A 228 6.12 18.44 -8.97
C SER A 228 6.56 19.90 -9.22
N ARG A 229 7.85 20.19 -9.14
CA ARG A 229 8.43 21.49 -9.47
C ARG A 229 8.57 21.72 -10.97
N ASP A 230 8.55 20.65 -11.76
CA ASP A 230 8.63 20.69 -13.22
C ASP A 230 7.60 19.76 -13.86
N LEU A 231 6.38 20.23 -13.95
CA LEU A 231 5.28 19.55 -14.65
C LEU A 231 5.13 20.01 -16.12
N SER A 232 6.01 20.88 -16.60
CA SER A 232 5.92 21.47 -17.95
C SER A 232 6.02 20.44 -19.08
N ALA A 233 6.73 19.32 -18.84
CA ALA A 233 6.86 18.22 -19.80
C ALA A 233 5.57 17.35 -19.91
N HIS A 234 4.63 17.50 -19.00
CA HIS A 234 3.45 16.62 -18.88
C HIS A 234 2.10 17.34 -19.06
N GLY A 235 2.13 18.64 -19.26
CA GLY A 235 0.93 19.50 -19.35
C GLY A 235 0.45 19.80 -20.79
N LYS A 236 0.87 19.03 -21.77
CA LYS A 236 0.51 19.24 -23.21
C LYS A 236 -0.12 17.98 -23.82
N GLU A 237 -1.05 17.35 -23.13
CA GLU A 237 -1.94 16.36 -23.72
C GLU A 237 -3.40 16.76 -23.52
#